data_7a8b3aa0afbad3a46dd597b558f23070
#
_entry.id   7a8b3aa0afbad3a46dd597b558f23070
#
_cell.length_a   1.000
_cell.length_b   1.000
_cell.length_c   1.000
_cell.angle_alpha   90.00
_cell.angle_beta   90.00
_cell.angle_gamma   90.00
#
_symmetry.space_group_name_H-M   'P 1'
#
loop_
_entity.id
_entity.type
_entity.pdbx_description
1 polymer ?
#
loop_
_entity_poly.entity_id
_entity_poly.type
_entity_poly.pdbx_seq_one_letter_code
_entity_poly.pdbx_strand_id
1 'polypeptide(L)'
;MSISTKQHQAYRSTFLIGSALVVVAMIFGCKNNDKNDTAFAKADTATSINTLPIAQRSISQEWKDYWYAGTAEITSYDLQQARYGELREGTAALIFVTEDFLPEKQVKADNQDNNNIPIIKLNATKNFVTGIYPYSIMSSTFLPVNEELHAIKVSQSMQEWCGNTYTQLNNRDQFEVQIHSYFESRADEEYTLDKAVLENELWALLRIDPTLLPTGSFTSIPDVSYAAMTHTPIKAYNVTGSLTATSYTLNYPSLDRTLTINFTSDFPHQIEGWEETYPDGRGGDKMTTTATKMKTIRSAYWGKKTKEDEALRKELGL
;
A
#
# COMPACT_ATOMS: atom_id res chain seq x y z
N MET A 1 44.59 2.79 -46.15
CA MET A 1 44.24 1.66 -47.01
C MET A 1 43.13 0.93 -46.29
N SER A 2 41.95 0.77 -46.71
CA SER A 2 41.15 0.96 -47.90
C SER A 2 39.69 0.94 -47.42
N ILE A 3 38.98 1.89 -47.89
CA ILE A 3 37.54 2.14 -47.86
C ILE A 3 36.77 0.96 -48.46
N SER A 4 35.62 0.58 -47.89
CA SER A 4 34.53 0.01 -48.69
C SER A 4 33.17 0.36 -48.11
N THR A 5 32.56 1.29 -48.77
CA THR A 5 31.15 1.70 -48.77
C THR A 5 30.32 0.74 -49.65
N LYS A 6 29.10 0.37 -49.19
CA LYS A 6 27.95 -0.02 -50.05
C LYS A 6 26.76 -0.25 -49.12
N GLN A 7 25.61 0.21 -49.29
CA GLN A 7 24.76 0.91 -50.24
C GLN A 7 23.30 0.63 -49.77
N HIS A 8 22.52 1.67 -49.79
CA HIS A 8 21.06 1.71 -49.66
C HIS A 8 20.30 0.73 -50.55
N GLN A 9 19.21 0.17 -50.04
CA GLN A 9 18.08 -0.13 -50.92
C GLN A 9 16.76 0.16 -50.20
N ALA A 10 16.10 1.21 -50.71
CA ALA A 10 14.71 1.57 -50.43
C ALA A 10 13.79 0.67 -51.28
N TYR A 11 12.74 0.15 -50.70
CA TYR A 11 11.60 -0.38 -51.45
C TYR A 11 10.37 0.49 -51.21
N ARG A 12 10.04 1.28 -52.23
CA ARG A 12 8.71 1.86 -52.47
C ARG A 12 7.95 0.86 -53.33
N SER A 13 6.70 0.59 -52.95
CA SER A 13 5.69 0.15 -53.92
C SER A 13 4.33 0.72 -53.49
N THR A 14 3.82 1.43 -54.46
CA THR A 14 2.55 2.16 -54.53
C THR A 14 1.44 1.32 -55.15
N PHE A 15 0.20 1.77 -54.95
CA PHE A 15 -1.05 1.51 -55.70
C PHE A 15 -1.88 0.27 -55.27
N LEU A 16 -3.20 0.30 -55.14
CA LEU A 16 -4.26 1.00 -55.87
C LEU A 16 -5.58 1.04 -55.04
N ILE A 17 -6.31 2.04 -55.34
CA ILE A 17 -7.68 2.44 -55.00
C ILE A 17 -8.73 1.40 -55.46
N GLY A 18 -9.76 1.21 -54.67
CA GLY A 18 -10.97 0.51 -55.13
C GLY A 18 -12.19 0.91 -54.29
N SER A 19 -12.90 1.94 -54.72
CA SER A 19 -14.21 2.37 -54.21
C SER A 19 -15.30 1.42 -54.65
N ALA A 20 -16.23 1.07 -53.80
CA ALA A 20 -17.60 0.72 -54.16
C ALA A 20 -18.59 1.02 -53.06
N LEU A 21 -19.36 2.07 -53.24
CA LEU A 21 -20.61 2.37 -52.55
C LEU A 21 -21.67 1.34 -52.98
N VAL A 22 -22.43 0.79 -52.05
CA VAL A 22 -23.81 0.33 -52.28
C VAL A 22 -24.69 0.75 -51.12
N VAL A 23 -25.53 1.72 -51.40
CA VAL A 23 -26.69 2.13 -50.58
C VAL A 23 -27.88 1.27 -51.03
N VAL A 24 -28.51 0.60 -50.07
CA VAL A 24 -29.89 0.12 -50.31
C VAL A 24 -30.71 0.45 -49.03
N ALA A 25 -31.57 1.44 -49.19
CA ALA A 25 -32.68 1.71 -48.31
C ALA A 25 -33.88 0.85 -48.73
N MET A 26 -34.50 0.18 -47.81
CA MET A 26 -35.89 -0.24 -47.98
C MET A 26 -36.69 0.04 -46.70
N ILE A 27 -37.59 0.99 -46.87
CA ILE A 27 -38.71 1.31 -46.00
C ILE A 27 -39.86 0.38 -46.39
N PHE A 28 -40.43 -0.33 -45.43
CA PHE A 28 -41.84 -0.69 -45.45
C PHE A 28 -42.34 -0.81 -44.03
N GLY A 29 -43.27 0.08 -43.70
CA GLY A 29 -44.11 0.01 -42.55
C GLY A 29 -45.30 -0.91 -42.75
N CYS A 30 -45.85 -1.38 -41.65
CA CYS A 30 -47.30 -1.56 -41.49
C CYS A 30 -47.67 -1.65 -40.00
N LYS A 31 -48.66 -0.87 -39.65
CA LYS A 31 -49.47 -0.84 -38.43
C LYS A 31 -50.07 -2.21 -38.11
N ASN A 32 -50.19 -2.54 -36.82
CA ASN A 32 -51.49 -2.76 -36.23
C ASN A 32 -51.48 -2.77 -34.69
N ASN A 33 -52.50 -2.18 -34.16
CA ASN A 33 -52.91 -2.14 -32.75
C ASN A 33 -53.11 -3.55 -32.17
N ASP A 34 -52.70 -3.70 -30.90
CA ASP A 34 -53.61 -4.22 -29.91
C ASP A 34 -53.16 -3.79 -28.49
N LYS A 35 -54.11 -3.23 -27.79
CA LYS A 35 -54.02 -2.79 -26.40
C LYS A 35 -53.94 -4.01 -25.48
N ASN A 36 -52.95 -4.04 -24.62
CA ASN A 36 -53.08 -4.64 -23.31
C ASN A 36 -52.28 -3.83 -22.33
N ASP A 37 -52.97 -2.98 -21.61
CA ASP A 37 -52.51 -2.31 -20.42
C ASP A 37 -52.23 -3.36 -19.32
N THR A 38 -50.97 -3.68 -19.10
CA THR A 38 -50.53 -4.22 -17.83
C THR A 38 -49.52 -3.20 -17.24
N ALA A 39 -50.08 -2.38 -16.36
CA ALA A 39 -49.32 -1.48 -15.52
C ALA A 39 -48.32 -2.31 -14.67
N PHE A 40 -47.05 -2.33 -15.07
CA PHE A 40 -45.99 -2.72 -14.14
C PHE A 40 -45.83 -1.58 -13.12
N ALA A 41 -46.38 -1.81 -11.94
CA ALA A 41 -46.11 -1.01 -10.78
C ALA A 41 -44.60 -1.01 -10.56
N LYS A 42 -43.98 0.14 -10.75
CA LYS A 42 -42.64 0.43 -10.30
C LYS A 42 -42.66 0.36 -8.77
N ALA A 43 -42.25 -0.75 -8.22
CA ALA A 43 -41.93 -0.84 -6.81
C ALA A 43 -40.61 -0.09 -6.60
N ASP A 44 -40.71 1.19 -6.25
CA ASP A 44 -39.61 1.93 -5.63
C ASP A 44 -39.43 1.36 -4.21
N THR A 45 -38.77 0.22 -4.15
CA THR A 45 -38.18 -0.25 -2.90
C THR A 45 -36.83 0.41 -2.81
N ALA A 46 -36.79 1.66 -2.38
CA ALA A 46 -35.62 2.24 -1.77
C ALA A 46 -35.33 1.41 -0.51
N THR A 47 -34.53 0.38 -0.67
CA THR A 47 -33.94 -0.31 0.45
C THR A 47 -32.99 0.73 1.06
N SER A 48 -33.43 1.41 2.11
CA SER A 48 -32.54 2.17 2.98
C SER A 48 -31.53 1.17 3.50
N ILE A 49 -30.30 1.22 2.96
CA ILE A 49 -29.16 0.55 3.53
C ILE A 49 -28.99 1.20 4.90
N ASN A 50 -29.42 0.49 5.93
CA ASN A 50 -29.23 0.89 7.31
C ASN A 50 -27.74 0.67 7.60
N THR A 51 -26.91 1.63 7.16
CA THR A 51 -25.50 1.66 7.53
C THR A 51 -25.46 1.90 9.01
N LEU A 52 -25.09 0.87 9.80
CA LEU A 52 -24.80 1.04 11.20
C LEU A 52 -23.78 2.18 11.33
N PRO A 53 -23.92 3.07 12.33
CA PRO A 53 -22.96 4.13 12.52
C PRO A 53 -21.57 3.51 12.73
N ILE A 54 -20.57 4.05 12.02
CA ILE A 54 -19.18 3.65 12.18
C ILE A 54 -18.78 3.89 13.63
N ALA A 55 -18.24 2.85 14.27
CA ALA A 55 -17.75 2.98 15.64
C ALA A 55 -16.60 4.00 15.70
N GLN A 56 -16.58 4.79 16.79
CA GLN A 56 -15.60 5.87 16.97
C GLN A 56 -14.55 5.45 17.99
N ARG A 57 -13.26 5.67 17.66
CA ARG A 57 -12.15 5.49 18.60
C ARG A 57 -12.09 6.65 19.60
N SER A 58 -11.82 6.33 20.85
CA SER A 58 -11.53 7.34 21.88
C SER A 58 -10.05 7.74 21.78
N ILE A 59 -9.78 8.95 21.33
CA ILE A 59 -8.42 9.50 21.19
C ILE A 59 -8.12 10.41 22.38
N SER A 60 -7.05 10.09 23.13
CA SER A 60 -6.62 10.86 24.29
C SER A 60 -6.14 12.27 23.93
N GLN A 61 -6.18 13.19 24.89
CA GLN A 61 -5.65 14.55 24.66
C GLN A 61 -4.13 14.50 24.46
N GLU A 62 -3.41 13.65 25.18
CA GLU A 62 -1.97 13.45 25.03
C GLU A 62 -1.61 13.03 23.58
N TRP A 63 -2.40 12.10 23.02
CA TRP A 63 -2.25 11.69 21.63
C TRP A 63 -2.42 12.86 20.64
N LYS A 64 -3.46 13.68 20.86
CA LYS A 64 -3.74 14.85 20.03
C LYS A 64 -2.62 15.89 20.12
N ASP A 65 -2.15 16.17 21.32
CA ASP A 65 -1.07 17.13 21.57
C ASP A 65 0.23 16.70 20.88
N TYR A 66 0.48 15.39 20.85
CA TYR A 66 1.66 14.84 20.18
C TYR A 66 1.53 14.85 18.64
N TRP A 67 0.43 14.30 18.12
CA TRP A 67 0.31 14.04 16.68
C TRP A 67 -0.23 15.23 15.87
N TYR A 68 -1.00 16.13 16.47
CA TYR A 68 -1.51 17.34 15.80
C TYR A 68 -0.61 18.57 15.99
N ALA A 69 0.62 18.37 16.48
CA ALA A 69 1.60 19.46 16.66
C ALA A 69 2.21 20.00 15.35
N GLY A 70 1.73 19.56 14.19
CA GLY A 70 2.21 20.05 12.88
C GLY A 70 3.61 19.54 12.50
N THR A 71 4.03 18.38 13.06
CA THR A 71 5.31 17.73 12.74
C THR A 71 5.12 16.27 12.45
N ALA A 72 5.95 15.69 11.59
CA ALA A 72 6.09 14.25 11.46
C ALA A 72 7.06 13.71 12.52
N GLU A 73 6.84 12.47 12.96
CA GLU A 73 7.86 11.68 13.62
C GLU A 73 8.59 10.85 12.56
N ILE A 74 9.91 10.94 12.53
CA ILE A 74 10.78 10.24 11.60
C ILE A 74 11.75 9.42 12.42
N THR A 75 11.67 8.10 12.29
CA THR A 75 12.58 7.17 12.95
C THR A 75 13.35 6.38 11.92
N SER A 76 14.67 6.36 12.03
CA SER A 76 15.57 5.56 11.20
C SER A 76 15.97 4.28 11.91
N TYR A 77 16.29 3.26 11.12
CA TYR A 77 16.66 1.93 11.59
C TYR A 77 17.87 1.42 10.81
N ASP A 78 18.79 0.77 11.51
CA ASP A 78 19.77 -0.14 10.92
C ASP A 78 19.04 -1.40 10.47
N LEU A 79 19.15 -1.72 9.18
CA LEU A 79 18.41 -2.81 8.55
C LEU A 79 19.36 -3.93 8.12
N GLN A 80 19.03 -5.17 8.52
CA GLN A 80 19.62 -6.38 7.97
C GLN A 80 18.52 -7.12 7.19
N GLN A 81 18.42 -6.86 5.90
CA GLN A 81 17.36 -7.43 5.07
C GLN A 81 17.74 -8.81 4.56
N ALA A 82 16.93 -9.82 4.86
CA ALA A 82 17.04 -11.15 4.25
C ALA A 82 16.66 -11.07 2.76
N ARG A 83 17.60 -11.39 1.87
CA ARG A 83 17.35 -11.40 0.42
C ARG A 83 18.36 -12.27 -0.31
N TYR A 84 17.86 -13.23 -1.12
CA TYR A 84 18.66 -14.15 -1.94
C TYR A 84 19.67 -14.97 -1.12
N GLY A 85 19.23 -15.52 0.02
CA GLY A 85 20.04 -16.39 0.86
C GLY A 85 21.09 -15.67 1.71
N GLU A 86 21.06 -14.34 1.80
CA GLU A 86 22.02 -13.55 2.58
C GLU A 86 21.32 -12.40 3.30
N LEU A 87 21.95 -11.92 4.38
CA LEU A 87 21.56 -10.66 5.03
C LEU A 87 22.22 -9.49 4.32
N ARG A 88 21.42 -8.49 3.98
CA ARG A 88 21.87 -7.28 3.28
C ARG A 88 21.81 -6.08 4.22
N GLU A 89 22.94 -5.48 4.44
CA GLU A 89 23.03 -4.23 5.20
C GLU A 89 22.26 -3.12 4.47
N GLY A 90 21.52 -2.34 5.23
CA GLY A 90 20.72 -1.27 4.67
C GLY A 90 20.17 -0.32 5.72
N THR A 91 19.24 0.51 5.32
CA THR A 91 18.52 1.42 6.21
C THR A 91 17.02 1.33 5.98
N ALA A 92 16.28 1.53 7.06
CA ALA A 92 14.84 1.73 6.97
C ALA A 92 14.44 3.03 7.67
N ALA A 93 13.31 3.59 7.29
CA ALA A 93 12.73 4.72 8.00
C ALA A 93 11.21 4.56 8.09
N LEU A 94 10.67 4.84 9.27
CA LEU A 94 9.23 4.97 9.51
C LEU A 94 8.92 6.45 9.73
N ILE A 95 8.04 6.99 8.90
CA ILE A 95 7.63 8.40 8.93
C ILE A 95 6.13 8.45 9.21
N PHE A 96 5.78 8.84 10.45
CA PHE A 96 4.39 9.00 10.86
C PHE A 96 4.00 10.48 10.85
N VAL A 97 2.84 10.78 10.27
CA VAL A 97 2.29 12.13 10.25
C VAL A 97 0.76 12.08 10.18
N THR A 98 0.09 13.04 10.80
CA THR A 98 -1.35 13.22 10.64
C THR A 98 -1.65 14.16 9.49
N GLU A 99 -2.65 13.82 8.68
CA GLU A 99 -3.08 14.58 7.51
C GLU A 99 -4.61 14.47 7.38
N ASP A 100 -5.21 15.45 6.70
CA ASP A 100 -6.58 15.37 6.22
C ASP A 100 -6.62 14.62 4.88
N PHE A 101 -7.59 13.74 4.72
CA PHE A 101 -7.71 12.85 3.57
C PHE A 101 -9.11 12.93 2.95
N LEU A 102 -9.16 12.89 1.62
CA LEU A 102 -10.39 12.85 0.83
C LEU A 102 -10.74 11.39 0.51
N PRO A 103 -11.68 10.75 1.23
CA PRO A 103 -11.95 9.32 1.09
C PRO A 103 -12.46 8.97 -0.30
N GLU A 104 -13.31 9.79 -0.89
CA GLU A 104 -13.85 9.56 -2.24
C GLU A 104 -12.77 9.57 -3.33
N LYS A 105 -11.81 10.50 -3.22
CA LYS A 105 -10.70 10.63 -4.15
C LYS A 105 -9.50 9.76 -3.80
N GLN A 106 -9.44 9.22 -2.58
CA GLN A 106 -8.34 8.42 -2.06
C GLN A 106 -6.98 9.15 -2.10
N VAL A 107 -6.99 10.45 -1.73
CA VAL A 107 -5.81 11.32 -1.72
C VAL A 107 -5.83 12.26 -0.53
N LYS A 108 -4.66 12.83 -0.21
CA LYS A 108 -4.52 13.92 0.76
C LYS A 108 -5.36 15.11 0.34
N ALA A 109 -6.00 15.77 1.31
CA ALA A 109 -6.71 17.02 1.10
C ALA A 109 -5.71 18.20 1.04
N ASP A 110 -5.93 19.11 0.10
CA ASP A 110 -5.17 20.36 0.02
C ASP A 110 -5.74 21.45 0.95
N ASN A 111 -7.03 21.37 1.23
CA ASN A 111 -7.75 22.32 2.07
C ASN A 111 -8.56 21.59 3.14
N GLN A 112 -8.78 22.26 4.26
CA GLN A 112 -9.68 21.76 5.29
C GLN A 112 -11.14 21.84 4.84
N ASP A 113 -11.88 20.75 4.98
CA ASP A 113 -13.30 20.63 4.70
C ASP A 113 -13.93 19.64 5.69
N ASN A 114 -15.23 19.79 5.95
CA ASN A 114 -15.97 18.90 6.88
C ASN A 114 -16.07 17.45 6.37
N ASN A 115 -15.84 17.22 5.08
CA ASN A 115 -15.83 15.88 4.47
C ASN A 115 -14.46 15.20 4.53
N ASN A 116 -13.45 15.90 5.05
CA ASN A 116 -12.11 15.32 5.21
C ASN A 116 -12.12 14.36 6.40
N ILE A 117 -11.38 13.27 6.26
CA ILE A 117 -11.14 12.31 7.33
C ILE A 117 -9.73 12.52 7.87
N PRO A 118 -9.56 12.78 9.18
CA PRO A 118 -8.23 12.82 9.78
C PRO A 118 -7.63 11.42 9.79
N ILE A 119 -6.44 11.30 9.24
CA ILE A 119 -5.71 10.04 9.18
C ILE A 119 -4.35 10.17 9.88
N ILE A 120 -3.84 9.04 10.38
CA ILE A 120 -2.41 8.86 10.61
C ILE A 120 -1.83 8.13 9.40
N LYS A 121 -0.86 8.77 8.74
CA LYS A 121 -0.14 8.20 7.61
C LYS A 121 1.18 7.64 8.09
N LEU A 122 1.49 6.43 7.65
CA LEU A 122 2.82 5.85 7.75
C LEU A 122 3.42 5.77 6.33
N ASN A 123 4.59 6.39 6.15
CA ASN A 123 5.50 6.05 5.05
C ASN A 123 6.63 5.19 5.62
N ALA A 124 6.74 3.95 5.15
CA ALA A 124 7.80 3.03 5.53
C ALA A 124 8.75 2.83 4.34
N THR A 125 10.04 3.06 4.54
CA THR A 125 11.06 2.90 3.50
C THR A 125 12.06 1.84 3.90
N LYS A 126 12.57 1.07 2.90
CA LYS A 126 13.71 0.15 3.05
C LYS A 126 14.65 0.36 1.88
N ASN A 127 15.93 0.54 2.16
CA ASN A 127 16.98 0.70 1.17
C ASN A 127 18.16 -0.23 1.51
N PHE A 128 18.53 -1.08 0.58
CA PHE A 128 19.64 -2.03 0.74
C PHE A 128 20.24 -2.40 -0.62
N VAL A 129 21.40 -3.06 -0.65
CA VAL A 129 22.06 -3.42 -1.90
C VAL A 129 22.22 -4.93 -1.98
N THR A 130 21.89 -5.51 -3.15
CA THR A 130 22.12 -6.94 -3.44
C THR A 130 23.24 -7.06 -4.47
N GLY A 131 24.42 -7.43 -4.01
CA GLY A 131 25.60 -7.49 -4.88
C GLY A 131 25.90 -6.13 -5.52
N ILE A 132 25.48 -5.92 -6.78
CA ILE A 132 25.79 -4.70 -7.53
C ILE A 132 24.63 -3.69 -7.57
N TYR A 133 23.39 -4.09 -7.33
CA TYR A 133 22.23 -3.24 -7.54
C TYR A 133 21.43 -2.95 -6.26
N PRO A 134 20.95 -1.71 -6.11
CA PRO A 134 20.17 -1.32 -4.96
C PRO A 134 18.68 -1.71 -5.09
N TYR A 135 18.06 -1.90 -3.94
CA TYR A 135 16.62 -1.87 -3.75
C TYR A 135 16.22 -0.56 -3.09
N SER A 136 15.16 0.03 -3.58
CA SER A 136 14.44 1.13 -2.94
C SER A 136 12.97 0.76 -2.84
N ILE A 137 12.47 0.60 -1.63
CA ILE A 137 11.10 0.18 -1.34
C ILE A 137 10.45 1.26 -0.49
N MET A 138 9.22 1.63 -0.83
CA MET A 138 8.40 2.51 -0.02
C MET A 138 6.97 2.02 0.00
N SER A 139 6.37 1.93 1.18
CA SER A 139 4.93 1.76 1.36
C SER A 139 4.32 2.94 2.07
N SER A 140 3.06 3.24 1.77
CA SER A 140 2.27 4.29 2.41
C SER A 140 0.94 3.71 2.87
N THR A 141 0.62 3.91 4.13
CA THR A 141 -0.62 3.47 4.76
C THR A 141 -1.37 4.67 5.31
N PHE A 142 -2.67 4.75 5.05
CA PHE A 142 -3.53 5.88 5.42
C PHE A 142 -4.66 5.37 6.32
N LEU A 143 -4.45 5.41 7.64
CA LEU A 143 -5.40 4.88 8.63
C LEU A 143 -6.23 5.99 9.25
N PRO A 144 -7.60 5.92 9.23
CA PRO A 144 -8.44 6.85 9.97
C PRO A 144 -8.12 6.88 11.46
N VAL A 145 -8.02 8.08 12.04
CA VAL A 145 -7.69 8.24 13.45
C VAL A 145 -8.92 7.98 14.33
N ASN A 146 -10.03 8.64 14.01
CA ASN A 146 -11.21 8.67 14.89
C ASN A 146 -12.21 7.54 14.63
N GLU A 147 -12.09 6.82 13.51
CA GLU A 147 -13.07 5.83 13.09
C GLU A 147 -12.47 4.41 13.15
N GLU A 148 -13.25 3.45 13.61
CA GLU A 148 -12.88 2.04 13.61
C GLU A 148 -13.03 1.45 12.21
N LEU A 149 -12.27 1.98 11.28
CA LEU A 149 -12.20 1.54 9.90
C LEU A 149 -10.81 0.94 9.59
N HIS A 150 -10.76 0.10 8.57
CA HIS A 150 -9.51 -0.28 7.93
C HIS A 150 -8.82 0.94 7.29
N ALA A 151 -7.53 0.82 7.02
CA ALA A 151 -6.82 1.83 6.24
C ALA A 151 -7.59 2.14 4.95
N ILE A 152 -7.77 3.44 4.66
CA ILE A 152 -8.51 3.89 3.46
C ILE A 152 -7.74 3.53 2.20
N LYS A 153 -6.41 3.58 2.29
CA LYS A 153 -5.52 3.26 1.17
C LYS A 153 -4.22 2.68 1.71
N VAL A 154 -3.68 1.73 0.96
CA VAL A 154 -2.29 1.27 1.08
C VAL A 154 -1.67 1.31 -0.30
N SER A 155 -0.45 1.80 -0.43
CA SER A 155 0.30 1.74 -1.68
C SER A 155 1.75 1.35 -1.41
N GLN A 156 2.38 0.72 -2.41
CA GLN A 156 3.76 0.29 -2.32
C GLN A 156 4.43 0.46 -3.69
N SER A 157 5.67 0.92 -3.68
CA SER A 157 6.56 0.89 -4.84
C SER A 157 7.87 0.19 -4.47
N MET A 158 8.40 -0.60 -5.40
CA MET A 158 9.72 -1.19 -5.30
C MET A 158 10.46 -0.96 -6.61
N GLN A 159 11.67 -0.47 -6.51
CA GLN A 159 12.55 -0.19 -7.62
C GLN A 159 13.86 -0.94 -7.40
N GLU A 160 14.26 -1.67 -8.40
CA GLU A 160 15.58 -2.29 -8.50
C GLU A 160 15.95 -2.41 -9.99
N TRP A 161 17.19 -2.79 -10.32
CA TRP A 161 17.63 -2.69 -11.73
C TRP A 161 16.94 -3.65 -12.71
N CYS A 162 16.31 -4.72 -12.24
CA CYS A 162 15.52 -5.60 -13.10
C CYS A 162 14.17 -4.99 -13.47
N GLY A 163 13.58 -4.11 -12.61
CA GLY A 163 12.31 -3.47 -12.91
C GLY A 163 11.65 -2.79 -11.73
N ASN A 164 10.47 -2.25 -12.01
CA ASN A 164 9.63 -1.58 -11.02
C ASN A 164 8.39 -2.43 -10.74
N THR A 165 7.95 -2.39 -9.50
CA THR A 165 6.61 -2.85 -9.13
C THR A 165 5.87 -1.76 -8.38
N TYR A 166 4.57 -1.69 -8.57
CA TYR A 166 3.68 -0.83 -7.82
C TYR A 166 2.43 -1.62 -7.44
N THR A 167 2.02 -1.48 -6.20
CA THR A 167 0.77 -2.06 -5.69
C THR A 167 -0.03 -0.97 -5.02
N GLN A 168 -1.32 -0.91 -5.30
CA GLN A 168 -2.26 -0.04 -4.61
C GLN A 168 -3.48 -0.84 -4.17
N LEU A 169 -3.89 -0.65 -2.94
CA LEU A 169 -5.13 -1.14 -2.36
C LEU A 169 -5.96 0.06 -1.93
N ASN A 170 -7.14 0.20 -2.50
CA ASN A 170 -8.14 1.19 -2.13
C ASN A 170 -9.26 0.51 -1.34
N ASN A 171 -9.59 1.05 -0.17
CA ASN A 171 -10.70 0.59 0.63
C ASN A 171 -11.99 1.27 0.15
N ARG A 172 -12.78 0.53 -0.62
CA ARG A 172 -14.13 0.90 -1.10
C ARG A 172 -15.16 -0.01 -0.44
N ASP A 173 -16.19 -0.44 -1.17
CA ASP A 173 -17.12 -1.47 -0.70
C ASP A 173 -16.37 -2.77 -0.38
N GLN A 174 -15.45 -3.16 -1.25
CA GLN A 174 -14.42 -4.16 -1.03
C GLN A 174 -13.03 -3.50 -1.06
N PHE A 175 -11.97 -4.25 -0.85
CA PHE A 175 -10.63 -3.79 -1.16
C PHE A 175 -10.39 -3.95 -2.66
N GLU A 176 -10.17 -2.85 -3.37
CA GLU A 176 -9.76 -2.82 -4.76
C GLU A 176 -8.25 -2.84 -4.84
N VAL A 177 -7.68 -3.87 -5.44
CA VAL A 177 -6.24 -4.07 -5.58
C VAL A 177 -5.83 -3.87 -7.02
N GLN A 178 -4.82 -3.04 -7.23
CA GLN A 178 -4.14 -2.83 -8.50
C GLN A 178 -2.65 -3.13 -8.33
N ILE A 179 -2.10 -3.93 -9.22
CA ILE A 179 -0.70 -4.28 -9.26
C ILE A 179 -0.17 -3.95 -10.64
N HIS A 180 0.95 -3.25 -10.70
CA HIS A 180 1.74 -3.06 -11.90
C HIS A 180 3.11 -3.66 -11.69
N SER A 181 3.48 -4.63 -12.51
CA SER A 181 4.71 -5.37 -12.34
C SER A 181 5.37 -5.68 -13.66
N TYR A 182 6.67 -5.44 -13.75
CA TYR A 182 7.51 -5.83 -14.88
C TYR A 182 7.67 -7.37 -14.99
N PHE A 183 7.42 -8.10 -13.90
CA PHE A 183 7.70 -9.53 -13.84
C PHE A 183 6.50 -10.36 -14.33
N GLU A 184 6.75 -11.29 -15.28
CA GLU A 184 5.72 -12.16 -15.88
C GLU A 184 4.86 -12.89 -14.83
N SER A 185 5.48 -13.33 -13.74
CA SER A 185 4.78 -14.08 -12.68
C SER A 185 3.71 -13.27 -11.90
N ARG A 186 3.70 -11.96 -12.09
CA ARG A 186 2.72 -11.05 -11.45
C ARG A 186 2.04 -10.12 -12.45
N ALA A 187 2.65 -9.73 -13.53
CA ALA A 187 2.13 -8.86 -14.59
C ALA A 187 1.31 -7.66 -14.04
N ASP A 188 0.41 -7.11 -14.84
CA ASP A 188 -0.57 -6.13 -14.40
C ASP A 188 -1.85 -6.85 -13.98
N GLU A 189 -2.27 -6.64 -12.74
CA GLU A 189 -3.44 -7.29 -12.16
C GLU A 189 -4.38 -6.26 -11.55
N GLU A 190 -5.69 -6.50 -11.67
CA GLU A 190 -6.73 -5.73 -11.01
C GLU A 190 -7.81 -6.69 -10.50
N TYR A 191 -8.13 -6.63 -9.21
CA TYR A 191 -9.13 -7.49 -8.59
C TYR A 191 -9.62 -6.92 -7.27
N THR A 192 -10.68 -7.51 -6.73
CA THR A 192 -11.25 -7.14 -5.43
C THR A 192 -11.05 -8.25 -4.41
N LEU A 193 -10.98 -7.84 -3.13
CA LEU A 193 -10.91 -8.74 -1.99
C LEU A 193 -11.95 -8.37 -0.95
N ASP A 194 -12.47 -9.37 -0.27
CA ASP A 194 -13.24 -9.13 0.95
C ASP A 194 -12.37 -8.46 2.01
N LYS A 195 -12.99 -7.63 2.84
CA LYS A 195 -12.29 -6.91 3.89
C LYS A 195 -11.75 -7.88 4.95
N ALA A 196 -10.50 -7.67 5.28
CA ALA A 196 -9.77 -8.35 6.35
C ALA A 196 -8.76 -7.37 6.96
N VAL A 197 -8.19 -7.72 8.09
CA VAL A 197 -7.13 -6.92 8.69
C VAL A 197 -5.97 -6.74 7.70
N LEU A 198 -5.50 -5.51 7.51
CA LEU A 198 -4.31 -5.22 6.71
C LEU A 198 -3.10 -5.16 7.64
N GLU A 199 -2.09 -6.01 7.41
CA GLU A 199 -0.86 -5.93 8.24
C GLU A 199 -0.26 -4.53 8.21
N ASN A 200 -0.33 -3.84 7.06
CA ASN A 200 0.13 -2.46 6.92
C ASN A 200 -0.54 -1.48 7.90
N GLU A 201 -1.82 -1.67 8.22
CA GLU A 201 -2.54 -0.77 9.14
C GLU A 201 -2.17 -0.97 10.61
N LEU A 202 -1.71 -2.17 10.98
CA LEU A 202 -1.38 -2.52 12.35
C LEU A 202 -0.23 -1.67 12.92
N TRP A 203 0.72 -1.26 12.07
CA TRP A 203 1.80 -0.36 12.44
C TRP A 203 1.31 1.04 12.84
N ALA A 204 0.31 1.55 12.14
CA ALA A 204 -0.32 2.83 12.47
C ALA A 204 -1.29 2.68 13.65
N LEU A 205 -2.02 1.57 13.74
CA LEU A 205 -2.94 1.28 14.84
C LEU A 205 -2.18 1.18 16.18
N LEU A 206 -1.01 0.54 16.18
CA LEU A 206 -0.10 0.48 17.33
C LEU A 206 0.23 1.89 17.87
N ARG A 207 0.42 2.87 16.98
CA ARG A 207 0.73 4.26 17.35
C ARG A 207 -0.49 5.04 17.81
N ILE A 208 -1.69 4.52 17.57
CA ILE A 208 -2.92 5.06 18.18
C ILE A 208 -3.08 4.50 19.58
N ASP A 209 -3.15 3.18 19.70
CA ASP A 209 -3.26 2.45 20.97
C ASP A 209 -2.91 0.97 20.71
N PRO A 210 -1.83 0.42 21.31
CA PRO A 210 -1.47 -0.98 21.15
C PRO A 210 -2.57 -1.97 21.56
N THR A 211 -3.46 -1.59 22.49
CA THR A 211 -4.56 -2.46 22.96
C THR A 211 -5.62 -2.73 21.89
N LEU A 212 -5.63 -1.94 20.81
CA LEU A 212 -6.52 -2.12 19.64
C LEU A 212 -6.01 -3.19 18.67
N LEU A 213 -4.77 -3.67 18.84
CA LEU A 213 -4.20 -4.69 17.96
C LEU A 213 -4.94 -6.03 18.13
N PRO A 214 -5.35 -6.68 17.03
CA PRO A 214 -6.08 -7.94 17.11
C PRO A 214 -5.21 -9.06 17.67
N THR A 215 -5.76 -9.83 18.63
CA THR A 215 -5.09 -10.95 19.27
C THR A 215 -5.86 -12.26 19.06
N GLY A 216 -5.18 -13.41 19.23
CA GLY A 216 -5.75 -14.71 18.91
C GLY A 216 -5.75 -14.97 17.39
N SER A 217 -6.67 -15.79 16.93
CA SER A 217 -6.76 -16.20 15.53
C SER A 217 -7.71 -15.30 14.74
N PHE A 218 -7.25 -14.77 13.61
CA PHE A 218 -8.03 -13.95 12.68
C PHE A 218 -7.47 -14.10 11.25
N THR A 219 -8.03 -13.37 10.28
CA THR A 219 -7.51 -13.32 8.91
C THR A 219 -6.86 -11.96 8.66
N SER A 220 -5.69 -11.97 8.01
CA SER A 220 -4.97 -10.74 7.64
C SER A 220 -4.40 -10.85 6.24
N ILE A 221 -4.41 -9.73 5.52
CA ILE A 221 -3.67 -9.52 4.28
C ILE A 221 -2.25 -9.08 4.68
N PRO A 222 -1.20 -9.81 4.27
CA PRO A 222 0.18 -9.49 4.64
C PRO A 222 0.62 -8.14 4.05
N ASP A 223 1.70 -7.58 4.60
CA ASP A 223 2.31 -6.36 4.09
C ASP A 223 2.55 -6.42 2.58
N VAL A 224 2.11 -5.38 1.88
CA VAL A 224 2.19 -5.35 0.40
C VAL A 224 3.63 -5.31 -0.10
N SER A 225 4.59 -4.82 0.71
CA SER A 225 6.02 -4.85 0.37
C SER A 225 6.59 -6.26 0.54
N TYR A 226 6.19 -6.98 1.59
CA TYR A 226 6.50 -8.40 1.74
C TYR A 226 5.96 -9.19 0.54
N ALA A 227 4.69 -8.99 0.21
CA ALA A 227 4.05 -9.66 -0.92
C ALA A 227 4.76 -9.37 -2.26
N ALA A 228 5.22 -8.13 -2.46
CA ALA A 228 5.99 -7.75 -3.66
C ALA A 228 7.37 -8.42 -3.70
N MET A 229 8.12 -8.42 -2.59
CA MET A 229 9.45 -9.04 -2.53
C MET A 229 9.44 -10.54 -2.68
N THR A 230 8.44 -11.22 -2.12
CA THR A 230 8.37 -12.68 -2.07
C THR A 230 7.50 -13.28 -3.18
N HIS A 231 6.86 -12.46 -3.99
CA HIS A 231 5.84 -12.86 -4.97
C HIS A 231 4.66 -13.62 -4.32
N THR A 232 4.38 -13.30 -3.06
CA THR A 232 3.23 -13.87 -2.34
C THR A 232 1.93 -13.23 -2.85
N PRO A 233 0.88 -14.02 -3.15
CA PRO A 233 -0.42 -13.47 -3.52
C PRO A 233 -1.00 -12.56 -2.45
N ILE A 234 -1.52 -11.40 -2.85
CA ILE A 234 -2.21 -10.47 -1.94
C ILE A 234 -3.64 -10.99 -1.74
N LYS A 235 -3.87 -11.59 -0.59
CA LYS A 235 -5.17 -12.12 -0.13
C LYS A 235 -5.14 -12.30 1.37
N ALA A 236 -6.30 -12.58 1.98
CA ALA A 236 -6.37 -12.91 3.39
C ALA A 236 -5.78 -14.29 3.69
N TYR A 237 -4.98 -14.37 4.73
CA TYR A 237 -4.39 -15.59 5.30
C TYR A 237 -4.80 -15.72 6.76
N ASN A 238 -4.90 -16.97 7.25
CA ASN A 238 -5.05 -17.20 8.69
C ASN A 238 -3.77 -16.79 9.41
N VAL A 239 -3.94 -16.02 10.48
CA VAL A 239 -2.86 -15.50 11.31
C VAL A 239 -3.21 -15.63 12.78
N THR A 240 -2.21 -15.75 13.62
CA THR A 240 -2.35 -15.62 15.07
C THR A 240 -1.56 -14.40 15.53
N GLY A 241 -2.25 -13.46 16.20
CA GLY A 241 -1.66 -12.29 16.82
C GLY A 241 -1.46 -12.47 18.31
N SER A 242 -0.34 -12.01 18.83
CA SER A 242 -0.08 -11.95 20.26
C SER A 242 0.53 -10.61 20.66
N LEU A 243 0.02 -10.03 21.75
CA LEU A 243 0.42 -8.74 22.28
C LEU A 243 1.03 -8.91 23.66
N THR A 244 2.18 -8.29 23.89
CA THR A 244 2.79 -8.09 25.21
C THR A 244 2.86 -6.61 25.52
N ALA A 245 3.44 -6.23 26.65
CA ALA A 245 3.63 -4.81 27.00
C ALA A 245 4.53 -4.05 26.02
N THR A 246 5.43 -4.74 25.30
CA THR A 246 6.46 -4.12 24.46
C THR A 246 6.65 -4.78 23.10
N SER A 247 5.81 -5.75 22.75
CA SER A 247 5.90 -6.42 21.44
C SER A 247 4.54 -6.88 20.94
N TYR A 248 4.41 -6.87 19.63
CA TYR A 248 3.28 -7.48 18.91
C TYR A 248 3.81 -8.46 17.88
N THR A 249 3.34 -9.71 17.95
CA THR A 249 3.80 -10.78 17.06
C THR A 249 2.65 -11.32 16.21
N LEU A 250 2.88 -11.44 14.92
CA LEU A 250 2.01 -12.09 13.95
C LEU A 250 2.67 -13.38 13.45
N ASN A 251 1.94 -14.48 13.52
CA ASN A 251 2.37 -15.74 12.94
C ASN A 251 1.42 -16.16 11.79
N TYR A 252 1.96 -16.32 10.59
CA TYR A 252 1.28 -16.77 9.38
C TYR A 252 1.70 -18.21 9.05
N PRO A 253 1.00 -19.23 9.56
CA PRO A 253 1.43 -20.63 9.40
C PRO A 253 1.57 -21.07 7.94
N SER A 254 0.65 -20.63 7.08
CA SER A 254 0.65 -21.00 5.65
C SER A 254 1.74 -20.32 4.81
N LEU A 255 2.34 -19.24 5.33
CA LEU A 255 3.47 -18.54 4.73
C LEU A 255 4.79 -18.91 5.41
N ASP A 256 4.72 -19.73 6.46
CA ASP A 256 5.87 -20.06 7.33
C ASP A 256 6.60 -18.77 7.79
N ARG A 257 5.82 -17.71 8.09
CA ARG A 257 6.29 -16.37 8.37
C ARG A 257 5.88 -15.91 9.77
N THR A 258 6.83 -15.27 10.44
CA THR A 258 6.60 -14.60 11.73
C THR A 258 7.11 -13.17 11.62
N LEU A 259 6.30 -12.20 12.07
CA LEU A 259 6.68 -10.79 12.23
C LEU A 259 6.52 -10.42 13.69
N THR A 260 7.55 -9.85 14.32
CA THR A 260 7.50 -9.26 15.65
C THR A 260 7.87 -7.80 15.60
N ILE A 261 6.99 -6.93 16.06
CA ILE A 261 7.20 -5.48 16.17
C ILE A 261 7.47 -5.16 17.64
N ASN A 262 8.63 -4.60 17.94
CA ASN A 262 9.04 -4.18 19.28
C ASN A 262 8.78 -2.67 19.44
N PHE A 263 8.18 -2.27 20.58
CA PHE A 263 7.81 -0.88 20.84
C PHE A 263 7.91 -0.54 22.33
N THR A 264 7.88 0.76 22.67
CA THR A 264 7.87 1.21 24.06
C THR A 264 6.49 1.01 24.68
N SER A 265 6.44 0.54 25.94
CA SER A 265 5.17 0.41 26.68
C SER A 265 4.46 1.74 26.87
N ASP A 266 5.24 2.81 27.06
CA ASP A 266 4.72 4.13 27.32
C ASP A 266 4.43 4.88 26.02
N PHE A 267 3.44 5.76 26.07
CA PHE A 267 3.16 6.68 24.97
C PHE A 267 4.43 7.48 24.59
N PRO A 268 4.72 7.70 23.33
CA PRO A 268 3.88 7.48 22.17
C PRO A 268 4.01 6.09 21.53
N HIS A 269 4.41 5.05 22.25
CA HIS A 269 4.56 3.68 21.76
C HIS A 269 5.52 3.61 20.57
N GLN A 270 6.73 4.19 20.74
CA GLN A 270 7.73 4.25 19.69
C GLN A 270 8.15 2.84 19.26
N ILE A 271 8.22 2.63 17.96
CA ILE A 271 8.72 1.36 17.41
C ILE A 271 10.23 1.32 17.58
N GLU A 272 10.71 0.37 18.40
CA GLU A 272 12.13 0.16 18.68
C GLU A 272 12.82 -0.70 17.62
N GLY A 273 12.04 -1.45 16.84
CA GLY A 273 12.52 -2.30 15.78
C GLY A 273 11.54 -3.40 15.44
N TRP A 274 11.95 -4.27 14.54
CA TRP A 274 11.17 -5.47 14.21
C TRP A 274 12.07 -6.61 13.73
N GLU A 275 11.52 -7.80 13.82
CA GLU A 275 12.09 -9.03 13.30
C GLU A 275 11.06 -9.69 12.39
N GLU A 276 11.49 -10.09 11.19
CA GLU A 276 10.62 -10.75 10.23
C GLU A 276 11.33 -12.00 9.70
N THR A 277 10.81 -13.17 10.05
CA THR A 277 11.38 -14.47 9.66
C THR A 277 10.48 -15.14 8.63
N TYR A 278 11.04 -15.56 7.50
CA TYR A 278 10.35 -16.28 6.44
C TYR A 278 11.34 -17.06 5.58
N PRO A 279 10.89 -18.09 4.79
CA PRO A 279 11.73 -18.76 3.82
C PRO A 279 12.16 -17.77 2.72
N ASP A 280 13.46 -17.58 2.52
CA ASP A 280 13.97 -16.68 1.48
C ASP A 280 14.01 -17.39 0.12
N GLY A 281 13.18 -16.91 -0.81
CA GLY A 281 13.01 -17.50 -2.13
C GLY A 281 12.16 -18.78 -2.13
N ARG A 282 12.13 -19.49 -3.26
CA ARG A 282 11.34 -20.71 -3.43
C ARG A 282 12.04 -21.92 -2.78
N GLY A 283 11.66 -22.24 -1.54
CA GLY A 283 12.21 -23.36 -0.80
C GLY A 283 13.60 -23.10 -0.21
N GLY A 284 13.95 -21.83 -0.02
CA GLY A 284 15.16 -21.41 0.69
C GLY A 284 15.06 -21.63 2.20
N ASP A 285 16.19 -21.52 2.87
CA ASP A 285 16.25 -21.54 4.33
C ASP A 285 15.49 -20.34 4.92
N LYS A 286 14.96 -20.51 6.12
CA LYS A 286 14.40 -19.39 6.88
C LYS A 286 15.48 -18.39 7.24
N MET A 287 15.23 -17.16 6.94
CA MET A 287 16.08 -16.04 7.30
C MET A 287 15.29 -14.99 8.06
N THR A 288 15.98 -14.26 8.93
CA THR A 288 15.38 -13.22 9.74
C THR A 288 15.90 -11.85 9.29
N THR A 289 14.99 -11.03 8.75
CA THR A 289 15.23 -9.60 8.59
C THR A 289 15.11 -8.94 9.95
N THR A 290 16.05 -8.08 10.31
CA THR A 290 16.02 -7.29 11.54
C THR A 290 16.15 -5.81 11.23
N ALA A 291 15.44 -4.98 12.01
CA ALA A 291 15.62 -3.54 11.99
C ALA A 291 15.69 -3.03 13.42
N THR A 292 16.74 -2.30 13.72
CA THR A 292 17.01 -1.76 15.06
C THR A 292 17.03 -0.24 15.00
N LYS A 293 16.28 0.41 15.89
CA LYS A 293 16.18 1.86 15.94
C LYS A 293 17.54 2.52 16.11
N MET A 294 17.84 3.49 15.25
CA MET A 294 19.01 4.36 15.36
C MET A 294 18.63 5.69 16.01
N LYS A 295 17.74 6.43 15.38
CA LYS A 295 17.40 7.80 15.78
C LYS A 295 15.95 8.14 15.47
N THR A 296 15.34 8.93 16.34
CA THR A 296 14.03 9.56 16.11
C THR A 296 14.16 11.07 16.15
N ILE A 297 13.59 11.76 15.18
CA ILE A 297 13.42 13.22 15.20
C ILE A 297 11.96 13.57 14.94
N ARG A 298 11.57 14.77 15.37
CA ARG A 298 10.28 15.37 15.00
C ARG A 298 10.53 16.60 14.14
N SER A 299 9.96 16.61 12.95
CA SER A 299 10.22 17.68 11.98
C SER A 299 9.08 17.87 11.00
N ALA A 300 8.81 19.13 10.65
CA ALA A 300 7.99 19.50 9.49
C ALA A 300 8.84 19.36 8.21
N TYR A 301 9.25 18.12 7.89
CA TYR A 301 10.24 17.81 6.84
C TYR A 301 9.84 18.32 5.45
N TRP A 302 8.54 18.48 5.19
CA TRP A 302 8.05 19.04 3.91
C TRP A 302 8.51 20.48 3.65
N GLY A 303 8.91 21.21 4.70
CA GLY A 303 9.54 22.51 4.63
C GLY A 303 11.08 22.48 4.59
N LYS A 304 11.70 21.29 4.78
CA LYS A 304 13.15 21.10 4.86
C LYS A 304 13.70 20.67 3.50
N LYS A 305 14.08 21.64 2.65
CA LYS A 305 14.38 21.40 1.23
C LYS A 305 15.74 21.98 0.78
N THR A 306 16.49 22.56 1.70
CA THR A 306 17.77 23.17 1.39
C THR A 306 18.94 22.21 1.67
N LYS A 307 20.14 22.56 1.18
CA LYS A 307 21.35 21.74 1.46
C LYS A 307 21.69 21.73 2.94
N GLU A 308 21.41 22.79 3.66
CA GLU A 308 21.61 22.91 5.10
C GLU A 308 20.73 21.88 5.85
N ASP A 309 19.54 21.59 5.33
CA ASP A 309 18.63 20.59 5.91
C ASP A 309 19.12 19.13 5.78
N GLU A 310 20.14 18.88 4.92
CA GLU A 310 20.80 17.56 4.84
C GLU A 310 21.44 17.13 6.18
N ALA A 311 21.71 18.08 7.07
CA ALA A 311 22.17 17.79 8.42
C ALA A 311 21.19 16.90 9.20
N LEU A 312 19.86 17.07 8.99
CA LEU A 312 18.84 16.24 9.60
C LEU A 312 18.89 14.79 9.09
N ARG A 313 19.23 14.60 7.81
CA ARG A 313 19.42 13.26 7.24
C ARG A 313 20.62 12.56 7.86
N LYS A 314 21.75 13.29 8.04
CA LYS A 314 22.93 12.77 8.74
C LYS A 314 22.65 12.47 10.20
N GLU A 315 21.86 13.30 10.89
CA GLU A 315 21.42 13.05 12.26
C GLU A 315 20.64 11.73 12.38
N LEU A 316 19.82 11.40 11.37
CA LEU A 316 19.09 10.14 11.28
C LEU A 316 19.98 8.95 10.89
N GLY A 317 21.25 9.17 10.47
CA GLY A 317 22.11 8.10 9.97
C GLY A 317 21.73 7.58 8.57
N LEU A 318 21.04 8.41 7.76
CA LEU A 318 20.52 8.07 6.43
C LEU A 318 21.34 8.69 5.30
#